data_5bf8e0c3a7334c2aa99cebe9357ef9f3
#
_entry.id   5bf8e0c3a7334c2aa99cebe9357ef9f3
#
_cell.length_a   1.000
_cell.length_b   1.000
_cell.length_c   1.000
_cell.angle_alpha   90.00
_cell.angle_beta   90.00
_cell.angle_gamma   90.00
#
_symmetry.space_group_name_H-M   'P 1'
#
loop_
_entity.id
_entity.type
_entity.pdbx_description
1 polymer ?
#
loop_
_entity_poly.entity_id
_entity_poly.type
_entity_poly.pdbx_seq_one_letter_code
_entity_poly.pdbx_strand_id
1 'polypeptide(L)'
;MNIKRTLKRLIDDTQYVAALEKQNDLLKENLQQEKDNLQKQKENFRKEKEQKVADEEAQYKKRSRNYLRPIADMQKWLLENYEFRYNVITDVFEYRKKDEAEGHDSEDAIKHDFEIIDKYAINTIAIEVQEAGIFVRDHFVERLIKSKYAQPYHPIRSYINQVSGTWDGKDRIGDFLRRINHSDYCQKMGRIWLRAMVAQMAGYDEKHANSVMLTLVSTTQGLHKSTFLRSLLPNGLRDYYTDDFSLNQKGNAQRKIVEFAIINDDELDKENPKKMPLMKTLMQTMKPSFIGAYKKNFNRLPRSASFTGTSNQRELLTDRSGSRRFLILEPDGMINVDDIEHDQIYAQLLDEVEHGKPYFFSKEDEKEMQEHNLPYYIKTDLERTVASYFRTPEGGEKGEKMTADIILKKLRTMHAKGIQDIT
;
A
#
# COMPACT_ATOMS: atom_id res chain seq x y z
N MET A 1 -44.37 -1.59 64.09
CA MET A 1 -44.49 -2.76 63.19
C MET A 1 -43.43 -2.75 62.04
N ASN A 2 -42.35 -1.96 62.16
CA ASN A 2 -41.39 -1.77 61.04
C ASN A 2 -40.03 -2.48 61.27
N ILE A 3 -39.61 -2.74 62.50
CA ILE A 3 -38.27 -3.28 62.78
C ILE A 3 -38.14 -4.75 62.36
N LYS A 4 -39.16 -5.58 62.57
CA LYS A 4 -39.13 -6.98 62.08
C LYS A 4 -39.05 -7.12 60.54
N ARG A 5 -39.62 -6.19 59.82
CA ARG A 5 -39.62 -6.21 58.37
C ARG A 5 -38.26 -5.76 57.80
N THR A 6 -37.61 -4.78 58.46
CA THR A 6 -36.28 -4.31 58.10
C THR A 6 -35.19 -5.34 58.42
N LEU A 7 -35.29 -6.01 59.61
CA LEU A 7 -34.41 -7.11 59.98
C LEU A 7 -34.52 -8.31 59.01
N LYS A 8 -35.73 -8.66 58.62
CA LYS A 8 -35.92 -9.73 57.60
C LYS A 8 -35.33 -9.41 56.25
N ARG A 9 -35.48 -8.17 55.77
CA ARG A 9 -34.81 -7.71 54.52
C ARG A 9 -33.28 -7.76 54.64
N LEU A 10 -32.70 -7.27 55.74
CA LEU A 10 -31.25 -7.33 55.97
C LEU A 10 -30.72 -8.76 56.04
N ILE A 11 -31.47 -9.71 56.63
CA ILE A 11 -31.09 -11.12 56.65
C ILE A 11 -31.18 -11.73 55.22
N ASP A 12 -32.24 -11.44 54.48
CA ASP A 12 -32.43 -11.90 53.10
C ASP A 12 -31.33 -11.33 52.16
N ASP A 13 -30.98 -10.05 52.31
CA ASP A 13 -29.89 -9.42 51.57
C ASP A 13 -28.52 -10.02 51.90
N THR A 14 -28.28 -10.34 53.20
CA THR A 14 -27.01 -10.98 53.63
C THR A 14 -26.92 -12.42 53.14
N GLN A 15 -28.03 -13.17 53.14
CA GLN A 15 -28.07 -14.52 52.56
C GLN A 15 -27.90 -14.51 51.04
N TYR A 16 -28.48 -13.50 50.37
CA TYR A 16 -28.29 -13.32 48.91
C TYR A 16 -26.85 -12.97 48.54
N VAL A 17 -26.20 -12.08 49.31
CA VAL A 17 -24.78 -11.75 49.11
C VAL A 17 -23.90 -12.98 49.36
N ALA A 18 -24.13 -13.73 50.42
CA ALA A 18 -23.37 -14.96 50.69
C ALA A 18 -23.58 -16.04 49.63
N ALA A 19 -24.78 -16.12 49.02
CA ALA A 19 -25.05 -17.01 47.90
C ALA A 19 -24.31 -16.57 46.64
N LEU A 20 -24.24 -15.25 46.35
CA LEU A 20 -23.46 -14.69 45.24
C LEU A 20 -21.95 -14.90 45.41
N GLU A 21 -21.42 -14.72 46.61
CA GLU A 21 -20.01 -15.00 46.93
C GLU A 21 -19.67 -16.46 46.68
N LYS A 22 -20.51 -17.37 47.18
CA LYS A 22 -20.33 -18.81 46.95
C LYS A 22 -20.43 -19.20 45.49
N GLN A 23 -21.32 -18.54 44.71
CA GLN A 23 -21.44 -18.75 43.29
C GLN A 23 -20.22 -18.21 42.54
N ASN A 24 -19.66 -17.05 42.95
CA ASN A 24 -18.45 -16.47 42.41
C ASN A 24 -17.22 -17.34 42.69
N ASP A 25 -17.12 -17.90 43.88
CA ASP A 25 -15.99 -18.78 44.19
C ASP A 25 -16.08 -20.10 43.40
N LEU A 26 -17.27 -20.66 43.23
CA LEU A 26 -17.49 -21.82 42.38
C LEU A 26 -17.15 -21.52 40.90
N LEU A 27 -17.48 -20.32 40.44
CA LEU A 27 -17.12 -19.87 39.09
C LEU A 27 -15.61 -19.70 38.93
N LYS A 28 -14.90 -19.19 39.92
CA LYS A 28 -13.43 -19.09 39.93
C LYS A 28 -12.78 -20.47 39.92
N GLU A 29 -13.28 -21.41 40.72
CA GLU A 29 -12.79 -22.79 40.72
C GLU A 29 -13.00 -23.47 39.36
N ASN A 30 -14.19 -23.31 38.77
CA ASN A 30 -14.48 -23.84 37.45
C ASN A 30 -13.58 -23.22 36.36
N LEU A 31 -13.38 -21.89 36.43
CA LEU A 31 -12.49 -21.18 35.52
C LEU A 31 -11.03 -21.64 35.65
N GLN A 32 -10.59 -21.91 36.89
CA GLN A 32 -9.24 -22.43 37.11
C GLN A 32 -9.11 -23.87 36.59
N GLN A 33 -10.11 -24.72 36.84
CA GLN A 33 -10.15 -26.08 36.30
C GLN A 33 -10.15 -26.07 34.75
N GLU A 34 -10.88 -25.14 34.15
CA GLU A 34 -10.91 -25.02 32.69
C GLU A 34 -9.56 -24.57 32.12
N LYS A 35 -8.89 -23.61 32.79
CA LYS A 35 -7.51 -23.21 32.45
C LYS A 35 -6.51 -24.36 32.56
N ASP A 36 -6.57 -25.09 33.66
CA ASP A 36 -5.70 -26.23 33.89
C ASP A 36 -5.95 -27.36 32.87
N ASN A 37 -7.22 -27.61 32.53
CA ASN A 37 -7.61 -28.54 31.48
C ASN A 37 -7.12 -28.09 30.11
N LEU A 38 -7.25 -26.78 29.79
CA LEU A 38 -6.76 -26.21 28.56
C LEU A 38 -5.23 -26.30 28.41
N GLN A 39 -4.53 -26.09 29.54
CA GLN A 39 -3.07 -26.23 29.61
C GLN A 39 -2.64 -27.68 29.40
N LYS A 40 -3.33 -28.64 30.07
CA LYS A 40 -3.11 -30.07 29.83
C LYS A 40 -3.43 -30.49 28.38
N GLN A 41 -4.50 -29.95 27.81
CA GLN A 41 -4.81 -30.21 26.39
C GLN A 41 -3.72 -29.71 25.47
N LYS A 42 -3.19 -28.50 25.73
CA LYS A 42 -2.06 -27.94 24.94
C LYS A 42 -0.80 -28.78 25.07
N GLU A 43 -0.48 -29.21 26.27
CA GLU A 43 0.68 -30.10 26.52
C GLU A 43 0.49 -31.48 25.87
N ASN A 44 -0.70 -32.07 25.98
CA ASN A 44 -1.01 -33.32 25.31
C ASN A 44 -0.95 -33.19 23.78
N PHE A 45 -1.52 -32.12 23.24
CA PHE A 45 -1.45 -31.82 21.80
C PHE A 45 -0.01 -31.63 21.32
N ARG A 46 0.83 -31.00 22.15
CA ARG A 46 2.28 -30.85 21.86
C ARG A 46 2.97 -32.22 21.88
N LYS A 47 2.73 -33.04 22.92
CA LYS A 47 3.27 -34.40 23.01
C LYS A 47 2.80 -35.30 21.88
N GLU A 48 1.50 -35.23 21.53
CA GLU A 48 0.97 -35.96 20.38
C GLU A 48 1.62 -35.55 19.06
N LYS A 49 1.88 -34.25 18.91
CA LYS A 49 2.56 -33.72 17.72
C LYS A 49 4.02 -34.18 17.67
N GLU A 50 4.73 -34.12 18.81
CA GLU A 50 6.10 -34.61 18.94
C GLU A 50 6.17 -36.13 18.72
N GLN A 51 5.19 -36.89 19.25
CA GLN A 51 5.08 -38.34 19.05
C GLN A 51 4.79 -38.70 17.59
N LYS A 52 3.87 -37.96 16.92
CA LYS A 52 3.60 -38.15 15.47
C LYS A 52 4.84 -37.89 14.62
N VAL A 53 5.59 -36.85 14.94
CA VAL A 53 6.87 -36.56 14.24
C VAL A 53 7.86 -37.69 14.45
N ALA A 54 7.98 -38.20 15.70
CA ALA A 54 8.86 -39.32 16.01
C ALA A 54 8.42 -40.63 15.33
N ASP A 55 7.11 -40.89 15.29
CA ASP A 55 6.55 -42.07 14.61
C ASP A 55 6.66 -41.97 13.09
N GLU A 56 6.48 -40.76 12.52
CA GLU A 56 6.75 -40.46 11.11
C GLU A 56 8.23 -40.65 10.77
N GLU A 57 9.14 -40.19 11.63
CA GLU A 57 10.58 -40.43 11.49
C GLU A 57 10.94 -41.91 11.60
N ALA A 58 10.31 -42.65 12.54
CA ALA A 58 10.53 -44.08 12.71
C ALA A 58 9.99 -44.89 11.53
N GLN A 59 8.79 -44.55 11.02
CA GLN A 59 8.25 -45.10 9.78
C GLN A 59 9.08 -44.75 8.55
N TYR A 60 9.60 -43.51 8.51
CA TYR A 60 10.50 -43.03 7.49
C TYR A 60 11.80 -43.86 7.45
N LYS A 61 12.40 -44.08 8.60
CA LYS A 61 13.60 -44.95 8.75
C LYS A 61 13.34 -46.42 8.38
N LYS A 62 12.08 -46.89 8.54
CA LYS A 62 11.72 -48.29 8.29
C LYS A 62 11.29 -48.56 6.84
N ARG A 63 10.71 -47.56 6.15
CA ARG A 63 10.12 -47.73 4.79
C ARG A 63 11.06 -47.55 3.62
N SER A 64 12.20 -46.84 3.77
CA SER A 64 13.03 -46.65 2.59
C SER A 64 14.39 -46.08 2.86
N ARG A 65 15.31 -46.90 3.34
CA ARG A 65 16.76 -46.54 3.35
C ARG A 65 17.28 -46.14 1.97
N ASN A 66 16.63 -46.57 0.87
CA ASN A 66 17.12 -46.34 -0.49
C ASN A 66 16.38 -45.29 -1.31
N TYR A 67 15.14 -44.90 -0.96
CA TYR A 67 14.34 -44.02 -1.80
C TYR A 67 14.16 -42.60 -1.20
N LEU A 68 14.05 -42.49 0.11
CA LEU A 68 13.79 -41.17 0.76
C LEU A 68 15.08 -40.48 1.26
N ARG A 69 16.16 -41.23 1.44
CA ARG A 69 17.45 -40.67 1.84
C ARG A 69 17.97 -39.64 0.82
N PRO A 70 17.97 -39.89 -0.50
CA PRO A 70 18.40 -38.89 -1.49
C PRO A 70 17.54 -37.61 -1.47
N ILE A 71 16.25 -37.71 -1.16
CA ILE A 71 15.37 -36.52 -1.05
C ILE A 71 15.72 -35.69 0.18
N ALA A 72 16.03 -36.35 1.31
CA ALA A 72 16.45 -35.65 2.52
C ALA A 72 17.85 -35.03 2.35
N ASP A 73 18.75 -35.73 1.71
CA ASP A 73 20.09 -35.21 1.41
C ASP A 73 20.03 -34.03 0.44
N MET A 74 19.16 -34.08 -0.59
CA MET A 74 18.86 -32.96 -1.48
C MET A 74 18.28 -31.77 -0.71
N GLN A 75 17.29 -32.01 0.15
CA GLN A 75 16.70 -30.94 0.95
C GLN A 75 17.74 -30.25 1.82
N LYS A 76 18.57 -31.01 2.51
CA LYS A 76 19.63 -30.49 3.34
C LYS A 76 20.61 -29.65 2.51
N TRP A 77 21.10 -30.21 1.40
CA TRP A 77 22.05 -29.55 0.51
C TRP A 77 21.45 -28.24 -0.07
N LEU A 78 20.22 -28.27 -0.54
CA LEU A 78 19.56 -27.09 -1.08
C LEU A 78 19.44 -25.97 -0.02
N LEU A 79 19.07 -26.30 1.21
CA LEU A 79 18.93 -25.30 2.29
C LEU A 79 20.29 -24.82 2.84
N GLU A 80 21.35 -25.58 2.66
CA GLU A 80 22.71 -25.15 2.99
C GLU A 80 23.32 -24.22 1.94
N ASN A 81 23.02 -24.45 0.65
CA ASN A 81 23.62 -23.70 -0.45
C ASN A 81 22.74 -22.57 -1.00
N TYR A 82 21.42 -22.61 -0.76
CA TYR A 82 20.48 -21.67 -1.32
C TYR A 82 19.54 -21.11 -0.27
N GLU A 83 19.09 -19.87 -0.51
CA GLU A 83 17.99 -19.26 0.17
C GLU A 83 16.82 -19.09 -0.82
N PHE A 84 15.62 -19.47 -0.41
CA PHE A 84 14.41 -19.40 -1.23
C PHE A 84 13.38 -18.53 -0.55
N ARG A 85 12.71 -17.66 -1.34
CA ARG A 85 11.58 -16.89 -0.87
C ARG A 85 10.45 -16.87 -1.90
N TYR A 86 9.26 -16.67 -1.45
CA TYR A 86 8.07 -16.52 -2.29
C TYR A 86 7.55 -15.10 -2.21
N ASN A 87 7.67 -14.33 -3.30
CA ASN A 87 7.16 -12.98 -3.40
C ASN A 87 5.64 -13.03 -3.52
N VAL A 88 4.95 -12.63 -2.43
CA VAL A 88 3.49 -12.72 -2.33
C VAL A 88 2.76 -11.72 -3.22
N ILE A 89 3.43 -10.64 -3.65
CA ILE A 89 2.86 -9.61 -4.51
C ILE A 89 2.86 -10.06 -5.96
N THR A 90 4.03 -10.43 -6.46
CA THR A 90 4.23 -10.78 -7.87
C THR A 90 3.89 -12.24 -8.16
N ASP A 91 3.67 -13.05 -7.10
CA ASP A 91 3.34 -14.49 -7.20
C ASP A 91 4.48 -15.31 -7.81
N VAL A 92 5.72 -14.93 -7.56
CA VAL A 92 6.92 -15.62 -8.06
C VAL A 92 7.79 -16.15 -6.93
N PHE A 93 8.53 -17.21 -7.22
CA PHE A 93 9.57 -17.73 -6.33
C PHE A 93 10.89 -17.09 -6.72
N GLU A 94 11.69 -16.75 -5.71
CA GLU A 94 13.01 -16.15 -5.87
C GLU A 94 14.02 -16.94 -5.07
N TYR A 95 15.28 -16.92 -5.53
CA TYR A 95 16.39 -17.60 -4.88
C TYR A 95 17.65 -16.75 -4.91
N ARG A 96 18.54 -17.04 -3.98
CA ARG A 96 19.94 -16.62 -4.04
C ARG A 96 20.84 -17.74 -3.56
N LYS A 97 22.05 -17.81 -4.09
CA LYS A 97 23.09 -18.71 -3.62
C LYS A 97 23.68 -18.15 -2.33
N LYS A 98 23.88 -18.99 -1.33
CA LYS A 98 24.59 -18.60 -0.11
C LYS A 98 26.07 -18.64 -0.41
N ASP A 99 26.76 -17.55 -0.07
CA ASP A 99 28.21 -17.52 -0.21
C ASP A 99 28.89 -18.40 0.86
N GLU A 100 29.95 -19.11 0.50
CA GLU A 100 30.79 -19.86 1.44
C GLU A 100 31.47 -18.94 2.46
N ALA A 101 31.30 -17.62 2.36
CA ALA A 101 31.99 -16.58 3.09
C ALA A 101 31.26 -16.01 4.30
N GLU A 102 30.20 -16.64 4.82
CA GLU A 102 29.61 -16.22 6.13
C GLU A 102 30.58 -16.40 7.33
N GLY A 103 31.88 -16.49 7.10
CA GLY A 103 32.91 -16.60 8.14
C GLY A 103 34.03 -15.57 8.10
N HIS A 104 34.05 -14.67 7.13
CA HIS A 104 35.04 -13.60 7.04
C HIS A 104 34.37 -12.25 6.88
N ASP A 105 34.64 -11.35 7.85
CA ASP A 105 34.33 -9.91 7.82
C ASP A 105 35.10 -9.20 6.68
N SER A 106 34.75 -9.50 5.42
CA SER A 106 35.29 -8.76 4.27
C SER A 106 34.17 -7.83 3.76
N GLU A 107 34.47 -6.53 3.77
CA GLU A 107 33.61 -5.47 3.20
C GLU A 107 33.29 -5.67 1.69
N ASP A 108 33.87 -6.66 1.05
CA ASP A 108 33.78 -7.01 -0.37
C ASP A 108 32.91 -8.24 -0.66
N ALA A 109 32.12 -8.74 0.30
CA ALA A 109 31.21 -9.85 0.02
C ALA A 109 30.14 -9.38 -0.95
N ILE A 110 30.22 -9.82 -2.21
CA ILE A 110 29.19 -9.60 -3.23
C ILE A 110 27.90 -10.24 -2.71
N LYS A 111 27.01 -9.43 -2.13
CA LYS A 111 25.65 -9.89 -1.77
C LYS A 111 24.93 -10.20 -3.08
N HIS A 112 24.83 -11.47 -3.42
CA HIS A 112 23.98 -11.88 -4.54
C HIS A 112 22.55 -11.48 -4.24
N ASP A 113 21.97 -10.67 -5.12
CA ASP A 113 20.56 -10.33 -5.04
C ASP A 113 19.70 -11.55 -5.35
N PHE A 114 18.47 -11.53 -4.87
CA PHE A 114 17.50 -12.58 -5.20
C PHE A 114 17.11 -12.52 -6.67
N GLU A 115 17.19 -13.67 -7.33
CA GLU A 115 16.79 -13.84 -8.74
C GLU A 115 15.46 -14.61 -8.83
N ILE A 116 14.69 -14.35 -9.89
CA ILE A 116 13.46 -15.08 -10.14
C ILE A 116 13.76 -16.52 -10.53
N ILE A 117 13.04 -17.45 -9.93
CA ILE A 117 13.14 -18.88 -10.27
C ILE A 117 12.29 -19.15 -11.51
N ASP A 118 12.96 -19.24 -12.63
CA ASP A 118 12.40 -19.73 -13.89
C ASP A 118 12.77 -21.20 -14.13
N LYS A 119 12.41 -21.72 -15.28
CA LYS A 119 12.74 -23.09 -15.66
C LYS A 119 14.24 -23.32 -15.83
N TYR A 120 14.99 -22.30 -16.25
CA TYR A 120 16.43 -22.36 -16.41
C TYR A 120 17.10 -22.49 -15.03
N ALA A 121 16.73 -21.68 -14.08
CA ALA A 121 17.23 -21.74 -12.71
C ALA A 121 16.95 -23.09 -12.06
N ILE A 122 15.73 -23.66 -12.21
CA ILE A 122 15.39 -24.97 -11.69
C ILE A 122 16.30 -26.06 -12.27
N ASN A 123 16.56 -26.03 -13.58
CA ASN A 123 17.42 -27.00 -14.23
C ASN A 123 18.87 -26.89 -13.75
N THR A 124 19.38 -25.65 -13.62
CA THR A 124 20.74 -25.40 -13.10
C THR A 124 20.90 -25.95 -11.69
N ILE A 125 19.96 -25.60 -10.79
CA ILE A 125 19.96 -26.09 -9.40
C ILE A 125 19.87 -27.63 -9.35
N ALA A 126 19.06 -28.26 -10.22
CA ALA A 126 18.94 -29.70 -10.29
C ALA A 126 20.24 -30.38 -10.73
N ILE A 127 20.96 -29.79 -11.68
CA ILE A 127 22.30 -30.28 -12.10
C ILE A 127 23.29 -30.14 -10.97
N GLU A 128 23.37 -29.02 -10.28
CA GLU A 128 24.28 -28.83 -9.14
C GLU A 128 24.01 -29.83 -8.01
N VAL A 129 22.76 -30.18 -7.73
CA VAL A 129 22.38 -31.25 -6.79
C VAL A 129 22.93 -32.60 -7.24
N GLN A 130 22.87 -32.90 -8.54
CA GLN A 130 23.44 -34.16 -9.09
C GLN A 130 24.95 -34.17 -9.07
N GLU A 131 25.59 -33.04 -9.36
CA GLU A 131 27.07 -32.89 -9.26
C GLU A 131 27.57 -33.05 -7.82
N ALA A 132 26.76 -32.70 -6.82
CA ALA A 132 27.00 -32.98 -5.41
C ALA A 132 26.83 -34.47 -5.03
N GLY A 133 26.58 -35.34 -6.02
CA GLY A 133 26.42 -36.80 -5.82
C GLY A 133 25.03 -37.21 -5.31
N ILE A 134 24.01 -36.31 -5.38
CA ILE A 134 22.67 -36.56 -4.90
C ILE A 134 21.76 -36.85 -6.07
N PHE A 135 21.43 -38.09 -6.34
CA PHE A 135 20.65 -38.53 -7.49
C PHE A 135 19.15 -38.52 -7.17
N VAL A 136 18.49 -37.42 -7.54
CA VAL A 136 17.03 -37.22 -7.46
C VAL A 136 16.48 -36.79 -8.81
N ARG A 137 15.15 -36.96 -9.01
CA ARG A 137 14.47 -36.44 -10.20
C ARG A 137 14.23 -34.95 -10.04
N ASP A 138 14.40 -34.16 -11.09
CA ASP A 138 14.30 -32.69 -11.12
C ASP A 138 13.00 -32.16 -10.50
N HIS A 139 11.88 -32.87 -10.68
CA HIS A 139 10.62 -32.48 -10.08
C HIS A 139 10.61 -32.45 -8.53
N PHE A 140 11.53 -33.13 -7.86
CA PHE A 140 11.67 -33.05 -6.40
C PHE A 140 12.33 -31.72 -5.99
N VAL A 141 13.30 -31.23 -6.79
CA VAL A 141 13.93 -29.93 -6.59
C VAL A 141 12.87 -28.84 -6.75
N GLU A 142 12.11 -28.85 -7.85
CA GLU A 142 11.04 -27.89 -8.09
C GLU A 142 9.97 -27.94 -6.98
N ARG A 143 9.56 -29.13 -6.54
CA ARG A 143 8.58 -29.32 -5.48
C ARG A 143 9.05 -28.76 -4.14
N LEU A 144 10.33 -28.90 -3.79
CA LEU A 144 10.88 -28.33 -2.58
C LEU A 144 10.87 -26.82 -2.65
N ILE A 145 11.35 -26.24 -3.74
CA ILE A 145 11.38 -24.80 -3.96
C ILE A 145 9.96 -24.21 -3.87
N LYS A 146 8.98 -24.85 -4.51
CA LYS A 146 7.57 -24.40 -4.50
C LYS A 146 6.79 -24.88 -3.27
N SER A 147 7.45 -24.97 -2.13
CA SER A 147 6.85 -25.44 -0.87
C SER A 147 7.09 -24.45 0.27
N LYS A 148 6.77 -24.85 1.50
CA LYS A 148 6.97 -24.06 2.72
C LYS A 148 8.42 -23.64 2.97
N TYR A 149 9.39 -24.15 2.25
CA TYR A 149 10.81 -23.78 2.38
C TYR A 149 11.12 -22.45 1.72
N ALA A 150 10.34 -22.02 0.73
CA ALA A 150 10.37 -20.65 0.27
C ALA A 150 9.49 -19.80 1.20
N GLN A 151 10.13 -18.99 2.04
CA GLN A 151 9.45 -18.16 3.00
C GLN A 151 8.63 -17.05 2.29
N PRO A 152 7.39 -16.81 2.72
CA PRO A 152 6.61 -15.69 2.17
C PRO A 152 7.34 -14.36 2.39
N TYR A 153 7.52 -13.60 1.33
CA TYR A 153 8.20 -12.32 1.33
C TYR A 153 7.31 -11.25 0.68
N HIS A 154 7.15 -10.14 1.38
CA HIS A 154 6.43 -8.98 0.87
C HIS A 154 7.40 -7.81 0.77
N PRO A 155 7.97 -7.51 -0.40
CA PRO A 155 9.07 -6.57 -0.55
C PRO A 155 8.80 -5.19 0.04
N ILE A 156 7.62 -4.62 -0.25
CA ILE A 156 7.23 -3.30 0.25
C ILE A 156 7.17 -3.30 1.79
N ARG A 157 6.50 -4.27 2.40
CA ARG A 157 6.40 -4.36 3.87
C ARG A 157 7.73 -4.68 4.53
N SER A 158 8.56 -5.48 3.87
CA SER A 158 9.91 -5.77 4.36
C SER A 158 10.75 -4.50 4.48
N TYR A 159 10.72 -3.65 3.46
CA TYR A 159 11.39 -2.35 3.50
C TYR A 159 10.80 -1.43 4.59
N ILE A 160 9.47 -1.32 4.67
CA ILE A 160 8.80 -0.54 5.72
C ILE A 160 9.22 -1.00 7.12
N ASN A 161 9.25 -2.32 7.36
CA ASN A 161 9.68 -2.87 8.65
C ASN A 161 11.16 -2.60 8.95
N GLN A 162 12.00 -2.58 7.92
CA GLN A 162 13.44 -2.32 8.07
C GLN A 162 13.71 -0.87 8.52
N VAL A 163 12.95 0.10 7.97
CA VAL A 163 13.16 1.53 8.28
C VAL A 163 12.34 2.00 9.47
N SER A 164 11.33 1.26 9.90
CA SER A 164 10.50 1.62 11.07
C SER A 164 11.35 1.76 12.33
N GLY A 165 11.17 2.86 13.05
CA GLY A 165 11.89 3.16 14.28
C GLY A 165 13.35 3.62 14.11
N THR A 166 13.81 3.87 12.88
CA THR A 166 15.20 4.30 12.61
C THR A 166 15.34 5.81 12.38
N TRP A 167 14.25 6.59 12.55
CA TRP A 167 14.27 8.03 12.34
C TRP A 167 15.23 8.73 13.34
N ASP A 168 16.10 9.58 12.81
CA ASP A 168 17.10 10.32 13.59
C ASP A 168 16.57 11.65 14.20
N GLY A 169 15.28 11.95 14.03
CA GLY A 169 14.63 13.15 14.57
C GLY A 169 14.72 14.40 13.68
N LYS A 170 15.38 14.36 12.52
CA LYS A 170 15.48 15.50 11.60
C LYS A 170 14.31 15.53 10.62
N ASP A 171 13.73 16.72 10.40
CA ASP A 171 12.68 16.90 9.39
C ASP A 171 13.27 16.96 7.98
N ARG A 172 13.07 15.87 7.23
CA ARG A 172 13.44 15.78 5.82
C ARG A 172 12.24 15.90 4.88
N ILE A 173 11.03 15.66 5.39
CA ILE A 173 9.82 15.73 4.56
C ILE A 173 9.61 17.16 4.05
N GLY A 174 9.85 18.15 4.91
CA GLY A 174 9.74 19.55 4.51
C GLY A 174 10.68 19.91 3.35
N ASP A 175 11.94 19.49 3.44
CA ASP A 175 12.94 19.74 2.40
C ASP A 175 12.63 18.97 1.11
N PHE A 176 12.13 17.74 1.24
CA PHE A 176 11.71 16.93 0.10
C PHE A 176 10.54 17.58 -0.67
N LEU A 177 9.54 18.11 0.03
CA LEU A 177 8.40 18.79 -0.59
C LEU A 177 8.78 20.14 -1.21
N ARG A 178 9.75 20.87 -0.62
CA ARG A 178 10.28 22.12 -1.20
C ARG A 178 10.96 21.91 -2.56
N ARG A 179 11.35 20.69 -2.89
CA ARG A 179 11.84 20.35 -4.23
C ARG A 179 10.77 20.55 -5.30
N ILE A 180 9.48 20.44 -4.94
CA ILE A 180 8.35 20.72 -5.83
C ILE A 180 8.08 22.21 -5.84
N ASN A 181 7.64 22.75 -4.71
CA ASN A 181 7.45 24.20 -4.51
C ASN A 181 7.46 24.59 -3.01
N HIS A 182 7.54 25.91 -2.76
CA HIS A 182 7.71 26.46 -1.43
C HIS A 182 6.38 26.87 -0.76
N SER A 183 5.22 26.59 -1.36
CA SER A 183 3.92 27.00 -0.81
C SER A 183 3.56 26.24 0.47
N ASP A 184 2.88 26.92 1.39
CA ASP A 184 2.32 26.29 2.60
C ASP A 184 1.33 25.18 2.24
N TYR A 185 0.61 25.33 1.12
CA TYR A 185 -0.30 24.31 0.60
C TYR A 185 0.44 23.03 0.25
N CYS A 186 1.57 23.12 -0.48
CA CYS A 186 2.42 21.97 -0.78
C CYS A 186 2.94 21.31 0.50
N GLN A 187 3.42 22.10 1.46
CA GLN A 187 3.93 21.57 2.73
C GLN A 187 2.84 20.86 3.54
N LYS A 188 1.66 21.46 3.65
CA LYS A 188 0.53 20.89 4.41
C LYS A 188 -0.02 19.62 3.72
N MET A 189 -0.48 19.75 2.48
CA MET A 189 -1.18 18.69 1.78
C MET A 189 -0.25 17.58 1.31
N GLY A 190 0.98 17.94 0.91
CA GLY A 190 2.01 16.98 0.52
C GLY A 190 2.41 16.06 1.69
N ARG A 191 2.55 16.59 2.91
CA ARG A 191 2.82 15.77 4.10
C ARG A 191 1.70 14.77 4.39
N ILE A 192 0.44 15.20 4.28
CA ILE A 192 -0.70 14.28 4.47
C ILE A 192 -0.66 13.18 3.42
N TRP A 193 -0.41 13.54 2.16
CA TRP A 193 -0.36 12.59 1.06
C TRP A 193 0.79 11.58 1.21
N LEU A 194 2.00 12.03 1.58
CA LEU A 194 3.15 11.15 1.80
C LEU A 194 2.90 10.18 2.96
N ARG A 195 2.31 10.66 4.07
CA ARG A 195 1.89 9.78 5.19
C ARG A 195 0.84 8.77 4.74
N ALA A 196 -0.15 9.19 3.93
CA ALA A 196 -1.15 8.30 3.36
C ALA A 196 -0.50 7.22 2.47
N MET A 197 0.50 7.58 1.66
CA MET A 197 1.27 6.65 0.82
C MET A 197 1.97 5.60 1.68
N VAL A 198 2.73 6.01 2.70
CA VAL A 198 3.47 5.08 3.55
C VAL A 198 2.53 4.23 4.41
N ALA A 199 1.46 4.80 4.96
CA ALA A 199 0.44 4.04 5.69
C ALA A 199 -0.24 2.97 4.80
N GLN A 200 -0.49 3.29 3.52
CA GLN A 200 -1.02 2.34 2.53
C GLN A 200 -0.02 1.21 2.24
N MET A 201 1.27 1.53 2.04
CA MET A 201 2.34 0.56 1.82
C MET A 201 2.55 -0.36 3.03
N ALA A 202 2.48 0.19 4.23
CA ALA A 202 2.59 -0.55 5.48
C ALA A 202 1.36 -1.46 5.74
N GLY A 203 0.21 -1.13 5.14
CA GLY A 203 -1.06 -1.75 5.48
C GLY A 203 -1.50 -1.38 6.90
N TYR A 204 -1.26 -0.14 7.30
CA TYR A 204 -1.45 0.37 8.65
C TYR A 204 -2.91 0.31 9.10
N ASP A 205 -3.84 0.62 8.20
CA ASP A 205 -5.25 0.44 8.47
C ASP A 205 -6.00 -0.10 7.25
N GLU A 206 -7.19 -0.68 7.50
CA GLU A 206 -8.03 -1.25 6.46
C GLU A 206 -9.22 -0.36 6.09
N LYS A 207 -9.35 0.82 6.70
CA LYS A 207 -10.52 1.71 6.56
C LYS A 207 -10.26 2.85 5.59
N HIS A 208 -9.05 3.39 5.57
CA HIS A 208 -8.70 4.58 4.79
C HIS A 208 -7.73 4.21 3.67
N ALA A 209 -8.21 4.30 2.43
CA ALA A 209 -7.34 4.23 1.26
C ALA A 209 -6.72 5.60 0.99
N ASN A 210 -5.49 5.64 0.49
CA ASN A 210 -4.96 6.85 -0.15
C ASN A 210 -5.74 7.09 -1.45
N SER A 211 -6.89 7.76 -1.33
CA SER A 211 -7.84 7.99 -2.42
C SER A 211 -7.59 9.28 -3.20
N VAL A 212 -6.49 9.95 -2.90
CA VAL A 212 -6.05 11.19 -3.54
C VAL A 212 -4.85 10.91 -4.43
N MET A 213 -4.89 11.40 -5.67
CA MET A 213 -3.78 11.35 -6.63
C MET A 213 -2.92 12.59 -6.48
N LEU A 214 -1.63 12.41 -6.22
CA LEU A 214 -0.65 13.51 -6.31
C LEU A 214 -0.36 13.81 -7.78
N THR A 215 -0.71 15.00 -8.23
CA THR A 215 -0.61 15.39 -9.63
C THR A 215 0.34 16.58 -9.79
N LEU A 216 1.40 16.41 -10.57
CA LEU A 216 2.32 17.48 -10.90
C LEU A 216 1.95 18.13 -12.23
N VAL A 217 1.59 19.41 -12.21
CA VAL A 217 1.13 20.15 -13.39
C VAL A 217 2.13 21.24 -13.75
N SER A 218 2.51 21.33 -15.01
CA SER A 218 3.27 22.46 -15.53
C SER A 218 3.17 22.49 -17.05
N THR A 219 2.96 23.67 -17.60
CA THR A 219 3.02 23.89 -19.07
C THR A 219 4.44 23.83 -19.62
N THR A 220 5.45 23.97 -18.75
CA THR A 220 6.85 23.80 -19.12
C THR A 220 7.22 22.33 -19.06
N GLN A 221 7.79 21.80 -20.15
CA GLN A 221 8.33 20.44 -20.23
C GLN A 221 9.75 20.37 -19.63
N GLY A 222 10.20 19.16 -19.31
CA GLY A 222 11.58 18.93 -18.83
C GLY A 222 11.82 19.31 -17.35
N LEU A 223 10.78 19.56 -16.55
CA LEU A 223 10.92 19.89 -15.14
C LEU A 223 11.09 18.65 -14.22
N HIS A 224 11.38 17.49 -14.77
CA HIS A 224 11.58 16.22 -14.06
C HIS A 224 10.35 15.73 -13.26
N LYS A 225 9.11 16.08 -13.68
CA LYS A 225 7.87 15.67 -12.98
C LYS A 225 7.78 14.15 -12.81
N SER A 226 7.80 13.39 -13.92
CA SER A 226 7.69 11.92 -13.89
C SER A 226 8.90 11.28 -13.19
N THR A 227 10.10 11.85 -13.38
CA THR A 227 11.33 11.40 -12.69
C THR A 227 11.20 11.55 -11.17
N PHE A 228 10.65 12.69 -10.70
CA PHE A 228 10.41 12.93 -9.29
C PHE A 228 9.38 11.95 -8.71
N LEU A 229 8.27 11.71 -9.43
CA LEU A 229 7.26 10.75 -8.96
C LEU A 229 7.83 9.32 -8.89
N ARG A 230 8.73 8.95 -9.80
CA ARG A 230 9.46 7.68 -9.73
C ARG A 230 10.44 7.65 -8.56
N SER A 231 11.06 8.78 -8.22
CA SER A 231 11.99 8.89 -7.09
C SER A 231 11.32 8.91 -5.72
N LEU A 232 9.98 8.89 -5.64
CA LEU A 232 9.28 8.65 -4.38
C LEU A 232 9.65 7.29 -3.78
N LEU A 233 9.96 6.29 -4.62
CA LEU A 233 10.39 4.97 -4.16
C LEU A 233 11.92 4.89 -4.07
N PRO A 234 12.46 4.26 -3.01
CA PRO A 234 13.87 3.97 -2.90
C PRO A 234 14.32 2.97 -4.01
N ASN A 235 15.60 2.90 -4.29
CA ASN A 235 16.15 2.05 -5.35
C ASN A 235 15.69 0.60 -5.26
N GLY A 236 15.67 0.01 -4.06
CA GLY A 236 15.24 -1.38 -3.84
C GLY A 236 13.74 -1.64 -4.05
N LEU A 237 12.92 -0.58 -4.22
CA LEU A 237 11.48 -0.71 -4.50
C LEU A 237 11.08 -0.14 -5.86
N ARG A 238 12.02 0.23 -6.73
CA ARG A 238 11.71 0.85 -8.04
C ARG A 238 10.95 -0.05 -8.98
N ASP A 239 11.09 -1.36 -8.87
CA ASP A 239 10.32 -2.34 -9.63
C ASP A 239 8.83 -2.34 -9.26
N TYR A 240 8.47 -1.73 -8.12
CA TYR A 240 7.10 -1.53 -7.67
C TYR A 240 6.52 -0.16 -8.03
N TYR A 241 7.13 0.55 -8.97
CA TYR A 241 6.61 1.71 -9.68
C TYR A 241 6.18 1.32 -11.09
N THR A 242 5.06 1.85 -11.57
CA THR A 242 4.66 1.72 -12.96
C THR A 242 4.04 2.99 -13.51
N ASP A 243 4.34 3.33 -14.75
CA ASP A 243 3.67 4.32 -15.60
C ASP A 243 2.85 3.64 -16.73
N ASP A 244 2.93 2.32 -16.85
CA ASP A 244 2.10 1.51 -17.72
C ASP A 244 0.82 1.08 -16.99
N PHE A 245 -0.18 1.97 -16.93
CA PHE A 245 -1.46 1.68 -16.30
C PHE A 245 -2.61 1.82 -17.27
N SER A 246 -3.24 0.71 -17.61
CA SER A 246 -4.41 0.68 -18.48
C SER A 246 -5.67 0.25 -17.75
N LEU A 247 -6.70 1.08 -17.83
CA LEU A 247 -8.04 0.81 -17.29
C LEU A 247 -8.90 -0.11 -18.18
N ASN A 248 -8.41 -0.46 -19.39
CA ASN A 248 -9.18 -1.23 -20.36
C ASN A 248 -9.45 -2.68 -19.92
N GLN A 249 -8.59 -3.23 -19.06
CA GLN A 249 -8.69 -4.58 -18.52
C GLN A 249 -8.93 -4.54 -17.01
N LYS A 250 -10.20 -4.56 -16.60
CA LYS A 250 -10.62 -4.42 -15.20
C LYS A 250 -9.90 -5.36 -14.22
N GLY A 251 -9.69 -6.63 -14.59
CA GLY A 251 -8.97 -7.60 -13.75
C GLY A 251 -7.48 -7.28 -13.62
N ASN A 252 -6.86 -6.73 -14.67
CA ASN A 252 -5.46 -6.33 -14.67
C ASN A 252 -5.24 -5.08 -13.81
N ALA A 253 -6.14 -4.10 -13.89
CA ALA A 253 -6.07 -2.90 -13.06
C ALA A 253 -6.19 -3.23 -11.56
N GLN A 254 -7.07 -4.17 -11.17
CA GLN A 254 -7.18 -4.63 -9.79
C GLN A 254 -5.94 -5.38 -9.29
N ARG A 255 -5.27 -6.11 -10.17
CA ARG A 255 -4.00 -6.77 -9.85
C ARG A 255 -2.89 -5.73 -9.66
N LYS A 256 -2.76 -4.76 -10.57
CA LYS A 256 -1.73 -3.71 -10.50
C LYS A 256 -1.78 -2.89 -9.21
N ILE A 257 -2.97 -2.57 -8.66
CA ILE A 257 -3.05 -1.81 -7.39
C ILE A 257 -2.60 -2.61 -6.16
N VAL A 258 -2.40 -3.92 -6.29
CA VAL A 258 -1.77 -4.76 -5.26
C VAL A 258 -0.27 -4.93 -5.51
N GLU A 259 0.12 -5.09 -6.78
CA GLU A 259 1.51 -5.36 -7.17
C GLU A 259 2.41 -4.16 -7.03
N PHE A 260 1.91 -2.96 -7.31
CA PHE A 260 2.72 -1.74 -7.30
C PHE A 260 2.50 -0.92 -6.02
N ALA A 261 3.52 -0.19 -5.61
CA ALA A 261 3.48 0.79 -4.53
C ALA A 261 3.03 2.16 -5.05
N ILE A 262 3.45 2.50 -6.28
CA ILE A 262 3.06 3.73 -6.98
C ILE A 262 2.66 3.40 -8.40
N ILE A 263 1.49 3.91 -8.79
CA ILE A 263 0.98 3.90 -10.15
C ILE A 263 0.91 5.34 -10.62
N ASN A 264 1.70 5.67 -11.63
CA ASN A 264 1.72 6.99 -12.24
C ASN A 264 0.90 6.99 -13.52
N ASP A 265 -0.04 7.93 -13.61
CA ASP A 265 -0.75 8.24 -14.85
C ASP A 265 -0.01 9.40 -15.54
N ASP A 266 0.90 9.03 -16.41
CA ASP A 266 1.68 10.02 -17.16
C ASP A 266 0.81 10.65 -18.26
N GLU A 267 0.86 11.97 -18.41
CA GLU A 267 0.02 12.72 -19.33
C GLU A 267 -1.51 12.58 -19.07
N LEU A 268 -1.92 12.75 -17.80
CA LEU A 268 -3.31 12.67 -17.35
C LEU A 268 -4.29 13.51 -18.21
N ASP A 269 -3.82 14.59 -18.82
CA ASP A 269 -4.57 15.45 -19.74
C ASP A 269 -4.99 14.75 -21.06
N LYS A 270 -4.32 13.65 -21.41
CA LYS A 270 -4.65 12.84 -22.61
C LYS A 270 -5.62 11.69 -22.29
N GLU A 271 -5.89 11.42 -21.03
CA GLU A 271 -6.78 10.33 -20.62
C GLU A 271 -8.23 10.58 -21.05
N ASN A 272 -8.89 9.50 -21.43
CA ASN A 272 -10.30 9.57 -21.84
C ASN A 272 -11.19 9.89 -20.63
N PRO A 273 -11.96 11.01 -20.63
CA PRO A 273 -12.83 11.37 -19.52
C PRO A 273 -13.83 10.28 -19.09
N LYS A 274 -14.21 9.37 -20.01
CA LYS A 274 -15.08 8.22 -19.71
C LYS A 274 -14.46 7.19 -18.78
N LYS A 275 -13.12 7.15 -18.67
CA LYS A 275 -12.41 6.24 -17.77
C LYS A 275 -12.24 6.78 -16.36
N MET A 276 -12.41 8.09 -16.17
CA MET A 276 -12.24 8.76 -14.88
C MET A 276 -13.11 8.18 -13.74
N PRO A 277 -14.39 7.78 -13.94
CA PRO A 277 -15.18 7.13 -12.90
C PRO A 277 -14.57 5.80 -12.43
N LEU A 278 -13.97 5.02 -13.35
CA LEU A 278 -13.32 3.76 -13.00
C LEU A 278 -12.02 4.01 -12.21
N MET A 279 -11.21 5.00 -12.62
CA MET A 279 -10.03 5.44 -11.88
C MET A 279 -10.41 5.83 -10.44
N LYS A 280 -11.43 6.69 -10.28
CA LYS A 280 -11.94 7.10 -8.95
C LYS A 280 -12.39 5.92 -8.09
N THR A 281 -12.98 4.89 -8.69
CA THR A 281 -13.36 3.66 -7.99
C THR A 281 -12.13 2.87 -7.54
N LEU A 282 -11.13 2.72 -8.39
CA LEU A 282 -9.89 2.03 -8.04
C LEU A 282 -9.12 2.76 -6.93
N MET A 283 -9.08 4.10 -6.97
CA MET A 283 -8.46 4.91 -5.93
C MET A 283 -9.11 4.73 -4.55
N GLN A 284 -10.36 4.29 -4.47
CA GLN A 284 -11.08 4.02 -3.23
C GLN A 284 -11.07 2.53 -2.83
N THR A 285 -10.60 1.65 -3.72
CA THR A 285 -10.61 0.22 -3.46
C THR A 285 -9.49 -0.17 -2.49
N MET A 286 -9.84 -0.71 -1.33
CA MET A 286 -8.89 -1.19 -0.32
C MET A 286 -8.47 -2.64 -0.53
N LYS A 287 -9.45 -3.51 -0.79
CA LYS A 287 -9.25 -4.94 -0.98
C LYS A 287 -9.79 -5.34 -2.36
N PRO A 288 -8.97 -5.21 -3.41
CA PRO A 288 -9.37 -5.63 -4.74
C PRO A 288 -9.54 -7.15 -4.79
N SER A 289 -10.41 -7.61 -5.69
CA SER A 289 -10.67 -9.03 -5.90
C SER A 289 -10.29 -9.41 -7.32
N PHE A 290 -9.24 -10.21 -7.46
CA PHE A 290 -8.76 -10.69 -8.77
C PHE A 290 -8.28 -12.14 -8.64
N ILE A 291 -8.24 -12.83 -9.77
CA ILE A 291 -7.70 -14.19 -9.85
C ILE A 291 -6.25 -14.08 -10.32
N GLY A 292 -5.31 -14.56 -9.50
CA GLY A 292 -3.90 -14.65 -9.89
C GLY A 292 -3.68 -15.59 -11.07
N ALA A 293 -2.61 -15.39 -11.82
CA ALA A 293 -2.25 -16.32 -12.88
C ALA A 293 -2.10 -17.73 -12.30
N TYR A 294 -2.75 -18.71 -12.95
CA TYR A 294 -2.75 -20.13 -12.53
C TYR A 294 -3.40 -20.45 -11.17
N LYS A 295 -4.11 -19.49 -10.54
CA LYS A 295 -4.87 -19.74 -9.30
C LYS A 295 -6.36 -19.95 -9.58
N LYS A 296 -6.97 -20.87 -8.83
CA LYS A 296 -8.42 -21.11 -8.89
C LYS A 296 -9.21 -20.20 -7.96
N ASN A 297 -8.54 -19.60 -6.98
CA ASN A 297 -9.18 -18.79 -5.94
C ASN A 297 -8.83 -17.31 -6.14
N PHE A 298 -9.77 -16.43 -5.73
CA PHE A 298 -9.53 -15.00 -5.71
C PHE A 298 -8.43 -14.64 -4.72
N ASN A 299 -7.49 -13.82 -5.14
CA ASN A 299 -6.53 -13.20 -4.25
C ASN A 299 -7.21 -11.99 -3.58
N ARG A 300 -7.04 -11.85 -2.26
CA ARG A 300 -7.60 -10.77 -1.44
C ARG A 300 -6.53 -9.99 -0.72
N LEU A 301 -5.36 -9.86 -1.33
CA LEU A 301 -4.32 -9.01 -0.77
C LEU A 301 -4.81 -7.56 -0.68
N PRO A 302 -4.47 -6.84 0.39
CA PRO A 302 -4.77 -5.43 0.47
C PRO A 302 -4.02 -4.66 -0.61
N ARG A 303 -4.58 -3.55 -1.04
CA ARG A 303 -3.95 -2.62 -1.95
C ARG A 303 -2.71 -2.01 -1.32
N SER A 304 -1.62 -1.93 -2.09
CA SER A 304 -0.37 -1.22 -1.73
C SER A 304 -0.22 0.10 -2.47
N ALA A 305 -0.83 0.24 -3.65
CA ALA A 305 -0.61 1.36 -4.55
C ALA A 305 -1.21 2.67 -4.07
N SER A 306 -0.41 3.73 -4.17
CA SER A 306 -0.88 5.12 -4.25
C SER A 306 -0.83 5.59 -5.69
N PHE A 307 -1.71 6.53 -6.07
CA PHE A 307 -1.76 7.05 -7.42
C PHE A 307 -1.05 8.40 -7.51
N THR A 308 -0.29 8.56 -8.58
CA THR A 308 0.33 9.83 -8.99
C THR A 308 -0.02 10.13 -10.43
N GLY A 309 0.20 11.36 -10.85
CA GLY A 309 -0.02 11.75 -12.24
C GLY A 309 0.78 12.98 -12.63
N THR A 310 0.97 13.15 -13.93
CA THR A 310 1.55 14.35 -14.51
C THR A 310 0.63 14.97 -15.55
N SER A 311 0.73 16.27 -15.74
CA SER A 311 0.08 16.96 -16.85
C SER A 311 0.95 18.09 -17.38
N ASN A 312 0.87 18.29 -18.69
CA ASN A 312 1.46 19.44 -19.36
C ASN A 312 0.41 20.53 -19.64
N GLN A 313 -0.82 20.32 -19.25
CA GLN A 313 -1.91 21.28 -19.38
C GLN A 313 -2.49 21.61 -18.01
N ARG A 314 -2.79 22.89 -17.79
CA ARG A 314 -3.46 23.33 -16.57
C ARG A 314 -4.92 22.87 -16.53
N GLU A 315 -5.63 23.00 -17.66
CA GLU A 315 -7.03 22.60 -17.78
C GLU A 315 -7.11 21.08 -17.95
N LEU A 316 -7.29 20.32 -16.85
CA LEU A 316 -7.34 18.86 -16.85
C LEU A 316 -8.58 18.26 -16.13
N LEU A 317 -9.27 19.06 -15.31
CA LEU A 317 -10.39 18.56 -14.53
C LEU A 317 -11.73 18.87 -15.22
N THR A 318 -12.57 17.84 -15.36
CA THR A 318 -13.91 17.96 -15.96
C THR A 318 -15.05 17.98 -14.92
N ASP A 319 -14.82 17.41 -13.73
CA ASP A 319 -15.84 17.20 -12.70
C ASP A 319 -15.50 17.97 -11.41
N ARG A 320 -16.27 19.01 -11.14
CA ARG A 320 -16.08 19.87 -9.95
C ARG A 320 -16.26 19.10 -8.64
N SER A 321 -17.20 18.17 -8.59
CA SER A 321 -17.46 17.39 -7.37
C SER A 321 -16.37 16.37 -7.04
N GLY A 322 -15.68 15.91 -8.07
CA GLY A 322 -14.64 14.88 -7.97
C GLY A 322 -13.22 15.41 -7.78
N SER A 323 -13.00 16.72 -7.85
CA SER A 323 -11.65 17.32 -7.82
C SER A 323 -10.93 17.16 -6.48
N ARG A 324 -11.64 16.94 -5.38
CA ARG A 324 -11.06 16.60 -4.08
C ARG A 324 -10.17 15.34 -4.07
N ARG A 325 -10.15 14.59 -5.17
CA ARG A 325 -9.27 13.42 -5.35
C ARG A 325 -7.95 13.74 -6.04
N PHE A 326 -7.71 15.00 -6.35
CA PHE A 326 -6.49 15.44 -7.03
C PHE A 326 -5.78 16.48 -6.19
N LEU A 327 -4.64 16.11 -5.63
CA LEU A 327 -3.70 17.05 -5.02
C LEU A 327 -2.82 17.59 -6.13
N ILE A 328 -3.17 18.75 -6.66
CA ILE A 328 -2.45 19.39 -7.76
C ILE A 328 -1.38 20.31 -7.20
N LEU A 329 -0.13 20.08 -7.62
CA LEU A 329 1.01 20.91 -7.28
C LEU A 329 1.73 21.35 -8.56
N GLU A 330 2.10 22.62 -8.64
CA GLU A 330 2.93 23.16 -9.72
C GLU A 330 4.37 23.30 -9.25
N PRO A 331 5.35 22.72 -9.93
CA PRO A 331 6.75 22.95 -9.59
C PRO A 331 7.17 24.40 -9.83
N ASP A 332 7.92 24.96 -8.88
CA ASP A 332 8.51 26.31 -9.03
C ASP A 332 9.60 26.37 -10.11
N GLY A 333 10.16 25.22 -10.47
CA GLY A 333 11.24 25.09 -11.46
C GLY A 333 11.59 23.63 -11.72
N MET A 334 12.80 23.38 -12.18
CA MET A 334 13.31 22.01 -12.35
C MET A 334 13.43 21.33 -10.99
N ILE A 335 12.78 20.17 -10.85
CA ILE A 335 12.77 19.42 -9.59
C ILE A 335 14.10 18.67 -9.46
N ASN A 336 14.80 18.91 -8.35
CA ASN A 336 15.98 18.11 -8.00
C ASN A 336 15.55 16.73 -7.51
N VAL A 337 16.09 15.68 -8.12
CA VAL A 337 15.80 14.27 -7.81
C VAL A 337 17.00 13.51 -7.23
N ASP A 338 18.12 14.21 -7.00
CA ASP A 338 19.35 13.63 -6.47
C ASP A 338 19.35 13.68 -4.93
N ASP A 339 20.19 12.84 -4.32
CA ASP A 339 20.49 12.82 -2.89
C ASP A 339 19.23 12.77 -2.00
N ILE A 340 18.32 11.82 -2.28
CA ILE A 340 17.12 11.58 -1.49
C ILE A 340 17.42 10.54 -0.41
N GLU A 341 17.38 10.96 0.86
CA GLU A 341 17.55 10.08 2.02
C GLU A 341 16.26 9.27 2.31
N HIS A 342 15.91 8.34 1.41
CA HIS A 342 14.64 7.60 1.48
C HIS A 342 14.40 6.95 2.82
N ASP A 343 15.40 6.24 3.38
CA ASP A 343 15.23 5.50 4.64
C ASP A 343 14.80 6.43 5.78
N GLN A 344 15.39 7.62 5.87
CA GLN A 344 15.04 8.59 6.90
C GLN A 344 13.70 9.30 6.63
N ILE A 345 13.36 9.57 5.35
CA ILE A 345 12.04 10.12 4.98
C ILE A 345 10.94 9.12 5.33
N TYR A 346 11.11 7.84 4.99
CA TYR A 346 10.14 6.80 5.30
C TYR A 346 10.04 6.54 6.80
N ALA A 347 11.17 6.51 7.52
CA ALA A 347 11.20 6.38 8.97
C ALA A 347 10.46 7.54 9.65
N GLN A 348 10.66 8.77 9.20
CA GLN A 348 9.94 9.96 9.70
C GLN A 348 8.43 9.85 9.42
N LEU A 349 8.03 9.47 8.20
CA LEU A 349 6.62 9.32 7.83
C LEU A 349 5.91 8.26 8.68
N LEU A 350 6.58 7.14 8.95
CA LEU A 350 6.06 6.08 9.82
C LEU A 350 5.90 6.56 11.25
N ASP A 351 6.93 7.20 11.79
CA ASP A 351 6.90 7.78 13.15
C ASP A 351 5.75 8.79 13.29
N GLU A 352 5.58 9.70 12.30
CA GLU A 352 4.48 10.66 12.31
C GLU A 352 3.11 9.98 12.28
N VAL A 353 2.93 8.88 11.53
CA VAL A 353 1.68 8.11 11.48
C VAL A 353 1.42 7.41 12.81
N GLU A 354 2.43 6.77 13.40
CA GLU A 354 2.35 6.08 14.69
C GLU A 354 2.02 7.03 15.84
N HIS A 355 2.51 8.27 15.77
CA HIS A 355 2.21 9.34 16.73
C HIS A 355 0.91 10.11 16.41
N GLY A 356 0.06 9.57 15.53
CA GLY A 356 -1.29 10.07 15.28
C GLY A 356 -1.37 11.31 14.40
N LYS A 357 -0.33 11.63 13.64
CA LYS A 357 -0.42 12.69 12.61
C LYS A 357 -1.38 12.22 11.49
N PRO A 358 -2.21 13.13 10.94
CA PRO A 358 -3.20 12.76 9.94
C PRO A 358 -2.53 12.20 8.67
N TYR A 359 -3.00 11.02 8.23
CA TYR A 359 -2.62 10.33 6.99
C TYR A 359 -3.81 10.14 6.05
N PHE A 360 -4.88 10.86 6.28
CA PHE A 360 -6.03 10.99 5.37
C PHE A 360 -6.53 12.44 5.43
N PHE A 361 -7.15 12.89 4.35
CA PHE A 361 -7.64 14.26 4.24
C PHE A 361 -8.97 14.44 4.97
N SER A 362 -9.06 15.48 5.79
CA SER A 362 -10.30 15.90 6.44
C SER A 362 -11.28 16.52 5.43
N LYS A 363 -12.52 16.78 5.84
CA LYS A 363 -13.48 17.50 5.00
C LYS A 363 -13.03 18.93 4.69
N GLU A 364 -12.34 19.55 5.63
CA GLU A 364 -11.75 20.87 5.50
C GLU A 364 -10.61 20.85 4.47
N ASP A 365 -9.73 19.84 4.53
CA ASP A 365 -8.65 19.65 3.55
C ASP A 365 -9.22 19.34 2.16
N GLU A 366 -10.25 18.51 2.06
CA GLU A 366 -10.97 18.25 0.79
C GLU A 366 -11.55 19.53 0.18
N LYS A 367 -12.12 20.42 1.01
CA LYS A 367 -12.66 21.70 0.57
C LYS A 367 -11.55 22.62 0.10
N GLU A 368 -10.45 22.71 0.84
CA GLU A 368 -9.26 23.50 0.45
C GLU A 368 -8.68 23.02 -0.87
N MET A 369 -8.58 21.69 -1.07
CA MET A 369 -8.17 21.11 -2.37
C MET A 369 -9.15 21.51 -3.49
N GLN A 370 -10.45 21.48 -3.26
CA GLN A 370 -11.44 21.88 -4.27
C GLN A 370 -11.31 23.36 -4.66
N GLU A 371 -11.09 24.23 -3.68
CA GLU A 371 -10.86 25.67 -3.90
C GLU A 371 -9.54 25.91 -4.66
N HIS A 372 -8.46 25.21 -4.24
CA HIS A 372 -7.16 25.25 -4.93
C HIS A 372 -7.26 24.77 -6.38
N ASN A 373 -8.11 23.79 -6.64
CA ASN A 373 -8.25 23.17 -7.95
C ASN A 373 -9.13 23.96 -8.94
N LEU A 374 -9.75 25.08 -8.54
CA LEU A 374 -10.60 25.89 -9.43
C LEU A 374 -9.90 26.32 -10.75
N PRO A 375 -8.62 26.72 -10.77
CA PRO A 375 -7.93 27.10 -12.00
C PRO A 375 -7.67 25.94 -12.99
N TYR A 376 -7.77 24.68 -12.53
CA TYR A 376 -7.44 23.50 -13.31
C TYR A 376 -8.65 22.86 -14.01
N TYR A 377 -9.83 23.48 -13.91
CA TYR A 377 -11.01 23.00 -14.64
C TYR A 377 -10.98 23.39 -16.10
N ILE A 378 -11.36 22.43 -16.93
CA ILE A 378 -11.62 22.67 -18.35
C ILE A 378 -12.82 23.60 -18.44
N LYS A 379 -12.59 24.81 -18.96
CA LYS A 379 -13.63 25.79 -19.20
C LYS A 379 -14.49 25.34 -20.37
N THR A 380 -15.80 25.40 -20.21
CA THR A 380 -16.74 25.20 -21.30
C THR A 380 -16.59 26.34 -22.32
N ASP A 381 -17.05 26.11 -23.56
CA ASP A 381 -17.02 27.15 -24.59
C ASP A 381 -17.82 28.41 -24.16
N LEU A 382 -18.90 28.20 -23.40
CA LEU A 382 -19.66 29.30 -22.81
C LEU A 382 -18.81 30.08 -21.78
N GLU A 383 -18.14 29.39 -20.87
CA GLU A 383 -17.28 30.04 -19.87
C GLU A 383 -16.11 30.79 -20.53
N ARG A 384 -15.51 30.21 -21.59
CA ARG A 384 -14.47 30.88 -22.39
C ARG A 384 -15.00 32.11 -23.07
N THR A 385 -16.20 32.02 -23.66
CA THR A 385 -16.86 33.16 -24.29
C THR A 385 -17.18 34.24 -23.25
N VAL A 386 -17.75 33.88 -22.10
CA VAL A 386 -18.02 34.86 -21.03
C VAL A 386 -16.71 35.54 -20.58
N ALA A 387 -15.65 34.77 -20.34
CA ALA A 387 -14.36 35.31 -19.90
C ALA A 387 -13.67 36.22 -20.95
N SER A 388 -13.96 36.04 -22.24
CA SER A 388 -13.41 36.90 -23.31
C SER A 388 -14.09 38.29 -23.39
N TYR A 389 -15.33 38.42 -22.89
CA TYR A 389 -16.10 39.66 -22.91
C TYR A 389 -16.23 40.34 -21.53
N PHE A 390 -16.05 39.58 -20.45
CA PHE A 390 -16.18 40.08 -19.08
C PHE A 390 -15.00 39.65 -18.24
N ARG A 391 -14.54 40.54 -17.35
CA ARG A 391 -13.56 40.22 -16.32
C ARG A 391 -14.07 40.66 -14.94
N THR A 392 -13.54 40.05 -13.92
CA THR A 392 -13.75 40.51 -12.55
C THR A 392 -13.01 41.83 -12.35
N PRO A 393 -13.60 42.87 -11.70
CA PRO A 393 -12.91 44.09 -11.41
C PRO A 393 -11.72 43.86 -10.48
N GLU A 394 -10.59 44.47 -10.79
CA GLU A 394 -9.40 44.42 -9.95
C GLU A 394 -9.42 45.54 -8.92
N GLY A 395 -8.62 45.45 -7.82
CA GLY A 395 -8.70 46.25 -6.64
C GLY A 395 -8.87 47.77 -6.90
N GLY A 396 -10.03 48.31 -6.48
CA GLY A 396 -10.37 49.74 -6.65
C GLY A 396 -11.24 50.06 -7.87
N GLU A 397 -11.46 49.11 -8.79
CA GLU A 397 -12.36 49.31 -9.95
C GLU A 397 -13.82 49.17 -9.53
N LYS A 398 -14.70 50.05 -10.09
CA LYS A 398 -16.15 49.87 -9.94
C LYS A 398 -16.65 48.79 -10.91
N GLY A 399 -17.01 47.63 -10.36
CA GLY A 399 -17.68 46.56 -11.11
C GLY A 399 -19.18 46.71 -11.16
N GLU A 400 -19.82 46.30 -12.28
CA GLU A 400 -21.27 46.18 -12.41
C GLU A 400 -21.66 44.75 -11.96
N LYS A 401 -22.59 44.65 -10.99
CA LYS A 401 -23.18 43.37 -10.61
C LYS A 401 -24.22 42.96 -11.68
N MET A 402 -23.99 41.85 -12.33
CA MET A 402 -24.84 41.29 -13.37
C MET A 402 -25.38 39.92 -13.00
N THR A 403 -26.62 39.64 -13.32
CA THR A 403 -27.20 38.28 -13.28
C THR A 403 -26.81 37.53 -14.54
N ALA A 404 -26.94 36.19 -14.52
CA ALA A 404 -26.69 35.34 -15.69
C ALA A 404 -27.48 35.78 -16.92
N ASP A 405 -28.74 36.18 -16.74
CA ASP A 405 -29.64 36.66 -17.81
C ASP A 405 -29.13 37.99 -18.43
N ILE A 406 -28.61 38.89 -17.61
CA ILE A 406 -28.05 40.16 -18.08
C ILE A 406 -26.79 39.89 -18.88
N ILE A 407 -25.93 38.99 -18.40
CA ILE A 407 -24.69 38.58 -19.10
C ILE A 407 -25.08 37.95 -20.45
N LEU A 408 -26.03 37.02 -20.46
CA LEU A 408 -26.46 36.34 -21.68
C LEU A 408 -27.05 37.34 -22.69
N LYS A 409 -27.90 38.31 -22.23
CA LYS A 409 -28.46 39.37 -23.07
C LYS A 409 -27.35 40.25 -23.67
N LYS A 410 -26.37 40.68 -22.87
CA LYS A 410 -25.21 41.47 -23.36
C LYS A 410 -24.43 40.69 -24.41
N LEU A 411 -24.12 39.40 -24.16
CA LEU A 411 -23.39 38.53 -25.09
C LEU A 411 -24.12 38.35 -26.43
N ARG A 412 -25.46 38.22 -26.40
CA ARG A 412 -26.29 38.17 -27.60
C ARG A 412 -26.24 39.49 -28.38
N THR A 413 -26.31 40.61 -27.70
CA THR A 413 -26.21 41.95 -28.31
C THR A 413 -24.84 42.20 -28.94
N MET A 414 -23.78 41.62 -28.37
CA MET A 414 -22.42 41.69 -28.87
C MET A 414 -22.11 40.64 -29.95
N HIS A 415 -23.12 39.87 -30.39
CA HIS A 415 -22.95 38.77 -31.38
C HIS A 415 -21.84 37.78 -31.03
N ALA A 416 -21.69 37.48 -29.75
CA ALA A 416 -20.66 36.53 -29.27
C ALA A 416 -20.88 35.13 -29.89
N LYS A 417 -19.80 34.55 -30.44
CA LYS A 417 -19.87 33.23 -31.09
C LYS A 417 -20.36 32.16 -30.13
N GLY A 418 -21.23 31.25 -30.58
CA GLY A 418 -21.69 30.08 -29.83
C GLY A 418 -22.81 30.34 -28.81
N ILE A 419 -23.41 31.55 -28.78
CA ILE A 419 -24.47 31.91 -27.82
C ILE A 419 -25.87 31.99 -28.45
N GLN A 420 -25.96 31.96 -29.77
CA GLN A 420 -27.24 32.11 -30.47
C GLN A 420 -28.26 31.00 -30.19
N ASP A 421 -27.76 29.79 -29.85
CA ASP A 421 -28.60 28.60 -29.64
C ASP A 421 -28.83 28.24 -28.16
N ILE A 422 -28.40 29.09 -27.22
CA ILE A 422 -28.63 28.87 -25.78
C ILE A 422 -29.96 29.46 -25.40
N THR A 423 -30.92 28.61 -25.13
CA THR A 423 -32.27 28.97 -24.65
C THR A 423 -32.26 29.33 -23.16
#